data_3b5c0eb17b28096c0273eb01e191d1fd
#
_entry.id   3b5c0eb17b28096c0273eb01e191d1fd
#
_cell.length_a   1.000
_cell.length_b   1.000
_cell.length_c   1.000
_cell.angle_alpha   90.00
_cell.angle_beta   90.00
_cell.angle_gamma   90.00
#
_symmetry.space_group_name_H-M   'P 1'
#
loop_
_entity.id
_entity.type
_entity.pdbx_description
1 polymer ?
#
loop_
_entity_poly.entity_id
_entity_poly.type
_entity_poly.pdbx_seq_one_letter_code
_entity_poly.pdbx_strand_id
1 'polypeptide(L)' 'MYYIIKNGNQVLHTGTAEPNTVGTRYELLWFDTEAEMLQYIADNNLEIMEAENEIN' A
#
# COMPACT_ATOMS: atom_id res chain seq x y z
N MET A 1 0.58 -10.43 6.76
CA MET A 1 0.22 -10.10 5.37
C MET A 1 0.71 -8.71 5.01
N TYR A 2 0.83 -8.45 3.76
CA TYR A 2 1.22 -7.12 3.27
C TYR A 2 -0.03 -6.31 3.01
N TYR A 3 0.04 -4.99 3.20
CA TYR A 3 -1.12 -4.14 2.96
C TYR A 3 -0.74 -2.84 2.27
N ILE A 4 -1.74 -2.26 1.61
CA ILE A 4 -1.62 -0.96 0.98
C ILE A 4 -2.76 -0.10 1.50
N ILE A 5 -2.45 1.12 1.90
CA ILE A 5 -3.45 2.14 2.18
C ILE A 5 -3.35 3.15 1.05
N LYS A 6 -4.43 3.35 0.31
CA LYS A 6 -4.38 4.22 -0.85
C LYS A 6 -5.61 5.11 -0.90
N ASN A 7 -5.47 6.19 -1.66
CA ASN A 7 -6.56 7.11 -1.91
C ASN A 7 -6.58 7.34 -3.42
N GLY A 8 -7.54 6.70 -4.10
CA GLY A 8 -7.57 6.75 -5.55
C GLY A 8 -6.35 6.08 -6.13
N ASN A 9 -5.54 6.83 -6.87
CA ASN A 9 -4.33 6.31 -7.48
C ASN A 9 -3.09 6.49 -6.63
N GLN A 10 -3.22 7.03 -5.43
CA GLN A 10 -2.05 7.35 -4.61
C GLN A 10 -1.92 6.38 -3.47
N VAL A 11 -0.75 5.75 -3.36
CA VAL A 11 -0.43 4.86 -2.25
C VAL A 11 0.09 5.73 -1.11
N LEU A 12 -0.64 5.75 -0.01
CA LEU A 12 -0.28 6.57 1.12
C LEU A 12 0.67 5.85 2.06
N HIS A 13 0.53 4.53 2.16
CA HIS A 13 1.36 3.76 3.08
C HIS A 13 1.29 2.29 2.71
N THR A 14 2.40 1.59 2.90
CA THR A 14 2.44 0.14 2.76
C THR A 14 3.16 -0.45 3.97
N GLY A 15 2.91 -1.71 4.24
CA GLY A 15 3.58 -2.35 5.35
C GLY A 15 3.11 -3.77 5.53
N THR A 16 3.45 -4.35 6.68
CA THR A 16 3.03 -5.70 7.03
C THR A 16 2.31 -5.67 8.37
N ALA A 17 1.28 -6.48 8.50
CA ALA A 17 0.53 -6.58 9.74
C ALA A 17 -0.36 -7.80 9.67
N GLU A 18 -0.97 -8.13 10.80
CA GLU A 18 -2.00 -9.17 10.82
C GLU A 18 -3.28 -8.61 10.23
N PRO A 19 -4.05 -9.43 9.52
CA PRO A 19 -5.32 -8.96 8.98
C PRO A 19 -6.22 -8.43 10.10
N ASN A 20 -6.95 -7.37 9.76
CA ASN A 20 -7.90 -6.74 10.69
C ASN A 20 -7.25 -6.02 11.86
N THR A 21 -5.96 -5.73 11.77
CA THR A 21 -5.29 -4.96 12.83
C THR A 21 -4.95 -3.55 12.39
N VAL A 22 -5.27 -3.19 11.15
CA VAL A 22 -4.97 -1.86 10.62
C VAL A 22 -6.28 -1.14 10.36
N GLY A 23 -6.39 0.09 10.86
CA GLY A 23 -7.58 0.90 10.64
C GLY A 23 -7.26 2.14 9.84
N THR A 24 -8.13 2.51 8.91
CA THR A 24 -7.92 3.70 8.11
C THR A 24 -9.24 4.11 7.50
N ARG A 25 -9.36 5.41 7.21
CA ARG A 25 -10.52 5.91 6.50
C ARG A 25 -10.33 5.82 4.99
N TYR A 26 -9.13 5.47 4.54
CA TYR A 26 -8.84 5.34 3.13
C TYR A 26 -9.04 3.89 2.68
N GLU A 27 -8.73 3.58 1.44
CA GLU A 27 -8.87 2.22 0.94
C GLU A 27 -7.75 1.36 1.48
N LEU A 28 -8.09 0.18 1.96
CA LEU A 28 -7.12 -0.74 2.55
C LEU A 28 -7.21 -2.06 1.80
N LEU A 29 -6.07 -2.53 1.30
CA LEU A 29 -6.00 -3.77 0.55
C LEU A 29 -4.97 -4.68 1.18
N TRP A 30 -5.24 -5.99 1.16
CA TRP A 30 -4.36 -6.98 1.75
C TRP A 30 -3.84 -7.94 0.70
N PHE A 31 -2.59 -8.38 0.85
CA PHE A 31 -1.94 -9.28 -0.08
C PHE A 31 -1.16 -10.33 0.69
N ASP A 32 -1.11 -11.56 0.16
CA ASP A 32 -0.37 -12.64 0.81
C ASP A 32 1.13 -12.46 0.69
N THR A 33 1.61 -11.93 -0.40
CA THR A 33 3.04 -11.76 -0.64
C THR A 33 3.35 -10.36 -1.12
N GLU A 34 4.59 -9.96 -0.92
CA GLU A 34 5.03 -8.66 -1.40
C GLU A 34 4.94 -8.58 -2.93
N ALA A 35 5.22 -9.70 -3.60
CA ALA A 35 5.16 -9.72 -5.06
C ALA A 35 3.76 -9.39 -5.55
N GLU A 36 2.74 -9.92 -4.89
CA GLU A 36 1.36 -9.62 -5.28
C GLU A 36 1.02 -8.16 -5.04
N MET A 37 1.50 -7.61 -3.93
CA MET A 37 1.28 -6.21 -3.63
C MET A 37 1.92 -5.32 -4.69
N LEU A 38 3.18 -5.59 -5.05
CA LEU A 38 3.88 -4.78 -6.03
C LEU A 38 3.25 -4.94 -7.41
N GLN A 39 2.76 -6.14 -7.73
CA GLN A 39 2.10 -6.36 -9.00
C GLN A 39 0.81 -5.53 -9.10
N TYR A 40 0.06 -5.45 -8.02
CA TYR A 40 -1.15 -4.66 -8.00
C TYR A 40 -0.84 -3.18 -8.25
N ILE A 41 0.22 -2.68 -7.60
CA ILE A 41 0.62 -1.29 -7.79
C ILE A 41 0.98 -1.04 -9.26
N ALA A 42 1.72 -1.96 -9.85
CA ALA A 42 2.13 -1.80 -11.25
C ALA A 42 0.93 -1.90 -12.19
N ASP A 43 0.07 -2.88 -11.96
CA ASP A 43 -1.07 -3.11 -12.85
C ASP A 43 -2.05 -1.95 -12.84
N ASN A 44 -2.12 -1.21 -11.75
CA ASN A 44 -3.06 -0.11 -11.62
C ASN A 44 -2.40 1.25 -11.73
N ASN A 45 -1.11 1.27 -12.06
CA ASN A 45 -0.38 2.53 -12.23
C ASN A 45 -0.50 3.43 -11.02
N LEU A 46 -0.36 2.88 -9.84
CA LEU A 46 -0.49 3.67 -8.61
C LEU A 46 0.77 4.46 -8.36
N GLU A 47 0.62 5.64 -7.78
CA GLU A 47 1.75 6.48 -7.39
C GLU A 47 2.06 6.24 -5.93
N ILE A 48 3.34 6.13 -5.60
CA ILE A 48 3.76 5.91 -4.22
C ILE A 48 4.17 7.22 -3.62
N MET A 49 3.37 7.67 -2.65
CA MET A 49 3.60 8.96 -2.05
C MET A 49 4.66 8.94 -0.99
N GLU A 50 4.82 7.79 -0.36
CA GLU A 50 5.71 7.77 0.80
C GLU A 50 7.16 7.86 0.42
N ALA A 51 7.45 7.72 -0.83
CA ALA A 51 8.83 7.71 -1.21
C ALA A 51 9.56 8.98 -0.95
N GLU A 52 8.87 9.96 -0.73
CA GLU A 52 9.44 11.13 -0.57
C GLU A 52 10.15 11.35 0.58
N ASN A 53 10.14 10.59 1.27
CA ASN A 53 10.82 10.90 2.32
C ASN A 53 12.19 10.91 2.23
N GLU A 54 12.68 10.77 1.35
CA GLU A 54 13.90 10.89 1.42
C GLU A 54 14.58 11.84 1.41
N ILE A 55 14.57 12.32 1.44
CA ILE A 55 15.22 13.25 1.55
C ILE A 55 16.06 13.52 2.09
N ASN A 56 16.28 13.24 2.11
CA ASN A 56 16.96 13.67 2.68
C ASN A 56 17.56 13.83 2.82
#